data_0cae90b89371d76b0a1765b766f31e40
#
_entry.id   0cae90b89371d76b0a1765b766f31e40
#
_cell.length_a   1.000
_cell.length_b   1.000
_cell.length_c   1.000
_cell.angle_alpha   90.00
_cell.angle_beta   90.00
_cell.angle_gamma   90.00
#
_symmetry.space_group_name_H-M   'P 1'
#
loop_
_entity.id
_entity.type
_entity.pdbx_description
1 polymer ?
#
loop_
_entity_poly.entity_id
_entity_poly.type
_entity_poly.pdbx_seq_one_letter_code
_entity_poly.pdbx_strand_id
1 'polypeptide(L)'
;ALSGGEKQRVAIGRALLARPKLILADEPLAALDEERKAEILPYFERLRDEVAVPILYVSHAVSEVARLATTVVALDAGRVVGQGPVAEVLGDPSVLPSGTRDAGAVLIATIAAHHADGLTELRAGGQPLFLPHLSQAVGSTIRVRIAAHEVILSRTRPEGLSALNILAGTVGEVRAGGGPGAIVALDTAAGRVLARITRRSAFALGIEKGVTAHAVIKSVSVAPGDIGTGRPGVTEA
;
A
#
# COMPACT_ATOMS: atom_id res chain seq x y z
N ALA A 1 -2.59 -35.32 -2.14
CA ALA A 1 -3.35 -34.23 -2.75
C ALA A 1 -2.56 -32.95 -2.61
N LEU A 2 -2.51 -32.10 -3.64
CA LEU A 2 -1.81 -30.81 -3.60
C LEU A 2 -2.52 -29.85 -2.63
N SER A 3 -1.73 -29.06 -1.90
CA SER A 3 -2.21 -27.93 -1.10
C SER A 3 -2.83 -26.84 -1.98
N GLY A 4 -3.58 -25.91 -1.39
CA GLY A 4 -4.18 -24.78 -2.12
C GLY A 4 -3.13 -23.95 -2.86
N GLY A 5 -2.00 -23.61 -2.21
CA GLY A 5 -0.92 -22.84 -2.82
C GLY A 5 -0.19 -23.61 -3.94
N GLU A 6 -0.01 -24.93 -3.81
CA GLU A 6 0.56 -25.76 -4.89
C GLU A 6 -0.36 -25.82 -6.10
N LYS A 7 -1.67 -25.96 -5.90
CA LYS A 7 -2.65 -25.91 -6.98
C LYS A 7 -2.58 -24.56 -7.72
N GLN A 8 -2.44 -23.47 -6.99
CA GLN A 8 -2.36 -22.13 -7.56
C GLN A 8 -1.07 -21.95 -8.38
N ARG A 9 0.10 -22.40 -7.87
CA ARG A 9 1.37 -22.39 -8.62
C ARG A 9 1.27 -23.20 -9.91
N VAL A 10 0.63 -24.37 -9.85
CA VAL A 10 0.39 -25.20 -11.05
C VAL A 10 -0.52 -24.48 -12.04
N ALA A 11 -1.59 -23.83 -11.59
CA ALA A 11 -2.50 -23.09 -12.45
C ALA A 11 -1.79 -21.93 -13.18
N ILE A 12 -0.97 -21.14 -12.44
CA ILE A 12 -0.14 -20.08 -13.02
C ILE A 12 0.84 -20.64 -14.04
N GLY A 13 1.57 -21.73 -13.69
CA GLY A 13 2.51 -22.37 -14.60
C GLY A 13 1.86 -22.85 -15.89
N ARG A 14 0.66 -23.47 -15.80
CA ARG A 14 -0.10 -23.89 -16.97
C ARG A 14 -0.52 -22.70 -17.85
N ALA A 15 -0.97 -21.61 -17.25
CA ALA A 15 -1.35 -20.40 -18.00
C ALA A 15 -0.16 -19.84 -18.76
N LEU A 16 1.01 -19.78 -18.16
CA LEU A 16 2.24 -19.28 -18.80
C LEU A 16 2.75 -20.17 -19.93
N LEU A 17 2.70 -21.51 -19.75
CA LEU A 17 3.12 -22.46 -20.77
C LEU A 17 2.29 -22.36 -22.06
N ALA A 18 1.06 -21.86 -21.97
CA ALA A 18 0.20 -21.61 -23.13
C ALA A 18 0.65 -20.37 -23.97
N ARG A 19 1.71 -19.65 -23.55
CA ARG A 19 2.20 -18.41 -24.17
C ARG A 19 1.08 -17.40 -24.45
N PRO A 20 0.32 -16.99 -23.42
CA PRO A 20 -0.82 -16.12 -23.59
C PRO A 20 -0.38 -14.69 -23.97
N LYS A 21 -1.27 -13.96 -24.67
CA LYS A 21 -1.11 -12.51 -24.91
C LYS A 21 -1.65 -11.64 -23.77
N LEU A 22 -2.48 -12.22 -22.89
CA LEU A 22 -3.09 -11.60 -21.72
C LEU A 22 -3.38 -12.69 -20.70
N ILE A 23 -3.10 -12.43 -19.43
CA ILE A 23 -3.50 -13.28 -18.30
C ILE A 23 -4.70 -12.63 -17.59
N LEU A 24 -5.75 -13.40 -17.40
CA LEU A 24 -6.90 -13.02 -16.59
C LEU A 24 -6.83 -13.78 -15.25
N ALA A 25 -6.72 -13.05 -14.16
CA ALA A 25 -6.65 -13.58 -12.82
C ALA A 25 -7.83 -13.03 -12.01
N ASP A 26 -8.88 -13.82 -11.86
CA ASP A 26 -10.10 -13.45 -11.12
C ASP A 26 -10.04 -14.06 -9.72
N GLU A 27 -9.92 -13.19 -8.70
CA GLU A 27 -9.79 -13.54 -7.28
C GLU A 27 -8.82 -14.71 -7.01
N PRO A 28 -7.60 -14.69 -7.58
CA PRO A 28 -6.75 -15.90 -7.61
C PRO A 28 -6.27 -16.34 -6.22
N LEU A 29 -6.32 -15.47 -5.22
CA LEU A 29 -5.84 -15.75 -3.86
C LEU A 29 -6.95 -15.78 -2.81
N ALA A 30 -8.22 -15.64 -3.19
CA ALA A 30 -9.35 -15.53 -2.25
C ALA A 30 -9.51 -16.74 -1.32
N ALA A 31 -9.12 -17.94 -1.78
CA ALA A 31 -9.23 -19.18 -1.00
C ALA A 31 -8.00 -19.47 -0.10
N LEU A 32 -7.03 -18.55 -0.03
CA LEU A 32 -5.79 -18.74 0.72
C LEU A 32 -5.79 -17.89 1.99
N ASP A 33 -5.19 -18.44 3.06
CA ASP A 33 -4.85 -17.69 4.26
C ASP A 33 -3.66 -16.73 4.00
N GLU A 34 -3.41 -15.79 4.90
CA GLU A 34 -2.38 -14.75 4.72
C GLU A 34 -0.96 -15.34 4.61
N GLU A 35 -0.66 -16.45 5.28
CA GLU A 35 0.64 -17.11 5.20
C GLU A 35 0.88 -17.66 3.77
N ARG A 36 -0.12 -18.35 3.21
CA ARG A 36 -0.06 -18.88 1.84
C ARG A 36 -0.10 -17.80 0.78
N LYS A 37 -0.84 -16.69 1.02
CA LYS A 37 -0.79 -15.51 0.15
C LYS A 37 0.62 -14.94 0.09
N ALA A 38 1.31 -14.82 1.23
CA ALA A 38 2.68 -14.34 1.29
C ALA A 38 3.65 -15.20 0.48
N GLU A 39 3.41 -16.52 0.36
CA GLU A 39 4.21 -17.42 -0.49
C GLU A 39 3.93 -17.24 -1.98
N ILE A 40 2.70 -16.90 -2.37
CA ILE A 40 2.27 -16.85 -3.78
C ILE A 40 2.48 -15.47 -4.40
N LEU A 41 2.26 -14.40 -3.63
CA LEU A 41 2.39 -13.02 -4.12
C LEU A 41 3.73 -12.72 -4.81
N PRO A 42 4.89 -13.20 -4.34
CA PRO A 42 6.17 -13.01 -5.04
C PRO A 42 6.20 -13.59 -6.46
N TYR A 43 5.42 -14.63 -6.74
CA TYR A 43 5.32 -15.16 -8.11
C TYR A 43 4.56 -14.20 -9.04
N PHE A 44 3.48 -13.56 -8.55
CA PHE A 44 2.78 -12.54 -9.32
C PHE A 44 3.64 -11.29 -9.51
N GLU A 45 4.44 -10.89 -8.52
CA GLU A 45 5.40 -9.79 -8.65
C GLU A 45 6.43 -10.09 -9.74
N ARG A 46 7.01 -11.28 -9.73
CA ARG A 46 7.95 -11.71 -10.78
C ARG A 46 7.28 -11.76 -12.15
N LEU A 47 6.04 -12.24 -12.24
CA LEU A 47 5.28 -12.23 -13.49
C LEU A 47 5.10 -10.80 -14.01
N ARG A 48 4.73 -9.86 -13.17
CA ARG A 48 4.59 -8.46 -13.53
C ARG A 48 5.92 -7.85 -14.00
N ASP A 49 7.03 -8.19 -13.34
CA ASP A 49 8.32 -7.55 -13.56
C ASP A 49 9.15 -8.20 -14.67
N GLU A 50 9.08 -9.54 -14.81
CA GLU A 50 9.92 -10.32 -15.71
C GLU A 50 9.22 -10.77 -17.01
N VAL A 51 7.89 -10.91 -16.97
CA VAL A 51 7.12 -11.44 -18.12
C VAL A 51 6.40 -10.31 -18.82
N ALA A 52 6.70 -10.09 -20.10
CA ALA A 52 6.10 -9.03 -20.92
C ALA A 52 4.65 -9.37 -21.37
N VAL A 53 3.83 -9.94 -20.48
CA VAL A 53 2.43 -10.27 -20.72
C VAL A 53 1.57 -9.45 -19.77
N PRO A 54 0.61 -8.66 -20.28
CA PRO A 54 -0.33 -7.93 -19.43
C PRO A 54 -1.14 -8.88 -18.55
N ILE A 55 -1.37 -8.47 -17.30
CA ILE A 55 -2.18 -9.22 -16.34
C ILE A 55 -3.36 -8.35 -15.94
N LEU A 56 -4.58 -8.81 -16.20
CA LEU A 56 -5.78 -8.25 -15.61
C LEU A 56 -6.07 -9.03 -14.32
N TYR A 57 -5.84 -8.36 -13.19
CA TYR A 57 -5.96 -8.95 -11.86
C TYR A 57 -7.20 -8.38 -11.17
N VAL A 58 -8.20 -9.21 -10.89
CA VAL A 58 -9.39 -8.83 -10.15
C VAL A 58 -9.23 -9.28 -8.71
N SER A 59 -9.38 -8.37 -7.75
CA SER A 59 -9.36 -8.67 -6.33
C SER A 59 -10.12 -7.61 -5.53
N HIS A 60 -10.71 -8.00 -4.42
CA HIS A 60 -11.25 -7.10 -3.41
C HIS A 60 -10.26 -6.86 -2.25
N ALA A 61 -9.12 -7.55 -2.23
CA ALA A 61 -8.07 -7.38 -1.23
C ALA A 61 -7.16 -6.20 -1.60
N VAL A 62 -7.34 -5.07 -0.91
CA VAL A 62 -6.58 -3.83 -1.18
C VAL A 62 -5.07 -4.03 -1.02
N SER A 63 -4.61 -4.90 -0.11
CA SER A 63 -3.20 -5.24 0.06
C SER A 63 -2.61 -5.92 -1.18
N GLU A 64 -3.33 -6.85 -1.81
CA GLU A 64 -2.91 -7.50 -3.06
C GLU A 64 -2.80 -6.48 -4.20
N VAL A 65 -3.83 -5.62 -4.35
CA VAL A 65 -3.85 -4.57 -5.37
C VAL A 65 -2.69 -3.58 -5.16
N ALA A 66 -2.48 -3.11 -3.93
CA ALA A 66 -1.39 -2.21 -3.58
C ALA A 66 -0.01 -2.76 -3.96
N ARG A 67 0.15 -4.08 -3.80
CA ARG A 67 1.40 -4.78 -4.05
C ARG A 67 1.64 -5.07 -5.53
N LEU A 68 0.59 -5.48 -6.25
CA LEU A 68 0.71 -6.01 -7.61
C LEU A 68 0.38 -5.00 -8.71
N ALA A 69 -0.63 -4.15 -8.53
CA ALA A 69 -1.13 -3.31 -9.60
C ALA A 69 -0.17 -2.17 -9.98
N THR A 70 -0.07 -1.88 -11.27
CA THR A 70 0.50 -0.63 -11.80
C THR A 70 -0.59 0.40 -12.01
N THR A 71 -1.70 -0.04 -12.61
CA THR A 71 -2.90 0.76 -12.84
C THR A 71 -4.08 0.06 -12.18
N VAL A 72 -4.95 0.82 -11.56
CA VAL A 72 -6.16 0.34 -10.90
C VAL A 72 -7.38 0.90 -11.61
N VAL A 73 -8.38 0.06 -11.79
CA VAL A 73 -9.75 0.47 -12.16
C VAL A 73 -10.65 0.04 -11.00
N ALA A 74 -11.13 1.00 -10.23
CA ALA A 74 -12.02 0.75 -9.11
C ALA A 74 -13.46 0.71 -9.59
N LEU A 75 -14.19 -0.34 -9.20
CA LEU A 75 -15.58 -0.57 -9.57
C LEU A 75 -16.47 -0.54 -8.33
N ASP A 76 -17.58 0.17 -8.41
CA ASP A 76 -18.67 0.12 -7.43
C ASP A 76 -20.00 -0.01 -8.15
N ALA A 77 -20.84 -0.96 -7.74
CA ALA A 77 -22.14 -1.27 -8.33
C ALA A 77 -22.09 -1.36 -9.87
N GLY A 78 -21.03 -1.97 -10.42
CA GLY A 78 -20.83 -2.16 -11.87
C GLY A 78 -20.42 -0.90 -12.64
N ARG A 79 -20.05 0.18 -11.95
CA ARG A 79 -19.58 1.43 -12.54
C ARG A 79 -18.13 1.71 -12.15
N VAL A 80 -17.37 2.31 -13.07
CA VAL A 80 -16.03 2.80 -12.75
C VAL A 80 -16.16 4.05 -11.87
N VAL A 81 -15.60 3.99 -10.66
CA VAL A 81 -15.58 5.09 -9.70
C VAL A 81 -14.21 5.75 -9.60
N GLY A 82 -13.17 5.09 -10.12
CA GLY A 82 -11.83 5.66 -10.23
C GLY A 82 -10.94 4.81 -11.11
N GLN A 83 -9.96 5.46 -11.75
CA GLN A 83 -8.98 4.81 -12.60
C GLN A 83 -7.69 5.62 -12.59
N GLY A 84 -6.55 4.94 -12.50
CA GLY A 84 -5.23 5.58 -12.54
C GLY A 84 -4.14 4.74 -11.87
N PRO A 85 -2.98 5.36 -11.59
CA PRO A 85 -1.91 4.75 -10.84
C PRO A 85 -2.37 4.25 -9.47
N VAL A 86 -1.79 3.14 -9.02
CA VAL A 86 -2.21 2.49 -7.76
C VAL A 86 -2.14 3.44 -6.55
N ALA A 87 -1.12 4.28 -6.48
CA ALA A 87 -0.93 5.22 -5.38
C ALA A 87 -2.05 6.29 -5.34
N GLU A 88 -2.51 6.77 -6.49
CA GLU A 88 -3.58 7.76 -6.60
C GLU A 88 -4.94 7.15 -6.25
N VAL A 89 -5.27 6.02 -6.87
CA VAL A 89 -6.58 5.38 -6.69
C VAL A 89 -6.74 4.85 -5.26
N LEU A 90 -5.74 4.19 -4.69
CA LEU A 90 -5.80 3.72 -3.30
C LEU A 90 -5.63 4.86 -2.28
N GLY A 91 -5.00 5.95 -2.68
CA GLY A 91 -4.90 7.18 -1.88
C GLY A 91 -6.18 8.03 -1.87
N ASP A 92 -7.18 7.69 -2.67
CA ASP A 92 -8.47 8.39 -2.71
C ASP A 92 -9.56 7.62 -1.97
N PRO A 93 -9.98 8.07 -0.78
CA PRO A 93 -10.99 7.38 0.01
C PRO A 93 -12.38 7.29 -0.68
N SER A 94 -12.64 8.13 -1.69
CA SER A 94 -13.92 8.13 -2.41
C SER A 94 -14.06 6.97 -3.38
N VAL A 95 -12.95 6.36 -3.74
CA VAL A 95 -12.87 5.35 -4.79
C VAL A 95 -12.93 3.93 -4.23
N LEU A 96 -12.67 3.76 -2.92
CA LEU A 96 -12.63 2.44 -2.28
C LEU A 96 -14.06 1.95 -1.94
N PRO A 97 -14.54 0.84 -2.55
CA PRO A 97 -15.89 0.32 -2.33
C PRO A 97 -16.17 -0.08 -0.88
N SER A 98 -15.17 -0.57 -0.18
CA SER A 98 -15.23 -0.97 1.23
C SER A 98 -15.31 0.20 2.20
N GLY A 99 -15.35 1.42 1.69
CA GLY A 99 -15.34 2.63 2.52
C GLY A 99 -14.03 2.78 3.28
N THR A 100 -14.11 3.40 4.45
CA THR A 100 -12.93 3.83 5.20
C THR A 100 -12.10 2.73 5.88
N ARG A 101 -12.52 1.46 5.87
CA ARG A 101 -11.82 0.40 6.63
C ARG A 101 -10.49 0.00 6.00
N ASP A 102 -10.47 -0.17 4.68
CA ASP A 102 -9.29 -0.63 3.94
C ASP A 102 -8.50 0.50 3.28
N ALA A 103 -8.88 1.76 3.56
CA ALA A 103 -8.14 2.92 3.10
C ALA A 103 -6.67 2.83 3.52
N GLY A 104 -5.77 3.18 2.62
CA GLY A 104 -4.33 3.17 2.88
C GLY A 104 -3.59 3.82 1.73
N ALA A 105 -2.40 4.28 1.99
CA ALA A 105 -1.52 4.87 1.00
C ALA A 105 -0.46 3.88 0.55
N VAL A 106 0.00 4.00 -0.68
CA VAL A 106 1.15 3.26 -1.21
C VAL A 106 2.29 4.24 -1.41
N LEU A 107 3.39 4.01 -0.70
CA LEU A 107 4.63 4.76 -0.85
C LEU A 107 5.63 3.94 -1.67
N ILE A 108 6.34 4.63 -2.56
CA ILE A 108 7.49 4.06 -3.28
C ILE A 108 8.74 4.46 -2.51
N ALA A 109 9.53 3.48 -2.13
CA ALA A 109 10.73 3.70 -1.35
C ALA A 109 11.91 2.87 -1.86
N THR A 110 13.13 3.35 -1.61
CA THR A 110 14.37 2.62 -1.91
C THR A 110 15.00 2.15 -0.60
N ILE A 111 15.48 0.93 -0.55
CA ILE A 111 16.22 0.42 0.61
C ILE A 111 17.56 1.14 0.69
N ALA A 112 17.78 1.85 1.80
CA ALA A 112 19.00 2.61 2.05
C ALA A 112 20.02 1.79 2.85
N ALA A 113 19.57 1.06 3.88
CA ALA A 113 20.44 0.26 4.74
C ALA A 113 19.67 -0.82 5.48
N HIS A 114 20.39 -1.88 5.87
CA HIS A 114 19.95 -2.84 6.88
C HIS A 114 20.77 -2.62 8.15
N HIS A 115 20.10 -2.41 9.27
CA HIS A 115 20.73 -2.12 10.56
C HIS A 115 20.89 -3.37 11.41
N ALA A 116 21.89 -3.36 12.30
CA ALA A 116 22.21 -4.49 13.18
C ALA A 116 21.12 -4.79 14.23
N ASP A 117 20.23 -3.81 14.49
CA ASP A 117 19.08 -3.95 15.40
C ASP A 117 17.86 -4.62 14.75
N GLY A 118 18.00 -5.12 13.50
CA GLY A 118 16.94 -5.80 12.78
C GLY A 118 15.97 -4.87 12.04
N LEU A 119 16.31 -3.60 11.91
CA LEU A 119 15.54 -2.66 11.10
C LEU A 119 16.13 -2.48 9.69
N THR A 120 15.27 -2.20 8.74
CA THR A 120 15.64 -1.73 7.40
C THR A 120 15.25 -0.28 7.26
N GLU A 121 16.21 0.56 6.90
CA GLU A 121 16.00 1.96 6.55
C GLU A 121 15.65 2.08 5.08
N LEU A 122 14.58 2.79 4.80
CA LEU A 122 14.08 3.13 3.47
C LEU A 122 14.16 4.64 3.25
N ARG A 123 14.21 5.04 2.00
CA ARG A 123 14.04 6.44 1.55
C ARG A 123 12.82 6.55 0.64
N ALA A 124 11.82 7.32 1.08
CA ALA A 124 10.66 7.68 0.31
C ALA A 124 10.62 9.21 0.16
N GLY A 125 10.73 9.72 -1.06
CA GLY A 125 10.82 11.17 -1.31
C GLY A 125 11.91 11.87 -0.48
N GLY A 126 13.05 11.18 -0.24
CA GLY A 126 14.12 11.66 0.62
C GLY A 126 13.89 11.51 2.14
N GLN A 127 12.68 11.17 2.57
CA GLN A 127 12.35 10.95 3.98
C GLN A 127 12.73 9.55 4.43
N PRO A 128 13.32 9.37 5.61
CA PRO A 128 13.60 8.05 6.16
C PRO A 128 12.32 7.37 6.64
N LEU A 129 12.22 6.06 6.36
CA LEU A 129 11.23 5.16 6.91
C LEU A 129 11.94 3.93 7.46
N PHE A 130 11.59 3.50 8.65
CA PHE A 130 12.15 2.32 9.31
C PHE A 130 11.10 1.22 9.39
N LEU A 131 11.40 0.05 8.84
CA LEU A 131 10.55 -1.14 8.89
C LEU A 131 11.33 -2.30 9.53
N PRO A 132 10.65 -3.36 10.00
CA PRO A 132 11.30 -4.61 10.33
C PRO A 132 12.13 -5.13 9.15
N HIS A 133 13.11 -5.98 9.44
CA HIS A 133 14.04 -6.49 8.46
C HIS A 133 13.37 -6.97 7.16
N LEU A 134 13.88 -6.47 6.04
CA LEU A 134 13.49 -6.86 4.69
C LEU A 134 14.63 -7.63 4.04
N SER A 135 14.30 -8.67 3.26
CA SER A 135 15.30 -9.53 2.60
C SER A 135 15.86 -8.96 1.30
N GLN A 136 15.22 -7.92 0.74
CA GLN A 136 15.65 -7.30 -0.52
C GLN A 136 16.96 -6.52 -0.32
N ALA A 137 17.80 -6.50 -1.36
CA ALA A 137 19.10 -5.83 -1.29
C ALA A 137 19.00 -4.30 -1.18
N VAL A 138 20.01 -3.68 -0.58
CA VAL A 138 20.17 -2.21 -0.60
C VAL A 138 20.15 -1.69 -2.04
N GLY A 139 19.46 -0.59 -2.27
CA GLY A 139 19.22 -0.02 -3.60
C GLY A 139 17.95 -0.55 -4.28
N SER A 140 17.32 -1.61 -3.76
CA SER A 140 16.06 -2.12 -4.31
C SER A 140 14.93 -1.12 -4.09
N THR A 141 14.09 -0.94 -5.11
CA THR A 141 12.84 -0.20 -4.98
C THR A 141 11.75 -1.12 -4.48
N ILE A 142 11.01 -0.68 -3.49
CA ILE A 142 9.89 -1.41 -2.90
C ILE A 142 8.64 -0.53 -2.83
N ARG A 143 7.51 -1.17 -2.72
CA ARG A 143 6.22 -0.55 -2.42
C ARG A 143 5.86 -0.84 -0.97
N VAL A 144 5.44 0.18 -0.25
CA VAL A 144 5.02 0.06 1.14
C VAL A 144 3.60 0.59 1.24
N ARG A 145 2.65 -0.28 1.54
CA ARG A 145 1.28 0.13 1.88
C ARG A 145 1.22 0.48 3.35
N ILE A 146 0.68 1.66 3.65
CA ILE A 146 0.41 2.12 5.02
C ILE A 146 -1.10 2.21 5.19
N ALA A 147 -1.66 1.37 6.04
CA ALA A 147 -3.08 1.37 6.31
C ALA A 147 -3.47 2.64 7.11
N ALA A 148 -4.54 3.31 6.70
CA ALA A 148 -4.94 4.58 7.30
C ALA A 148 -5.25 4.49 8.80
N HIS A 149 -5.68 3.33 9.29
CA HIS A 149 -5.97 3.12 10.72
C HIS A 149 -4.71 2.97 11.58
N GLU A 150 -3.54 2.71 10.97
CA GLU A 150 -2.24 2.65 11.66
C GLU A 150 -1.57 4.03 11.80
N VAL A 151 -2.13 5.05 11.16
CA VAL A 151 -1.54 6.39 11.17
C VAL A 151 -2.16 7.24 12.26
N ILE A 152 -1.32 7.74 13.16
CA ILE A 152 -1.69 8.75 14.16
C ILE A 152 -1.32 10.12 13.60
N LEU A 153 -2.20 11.12 13.79
CA LEU A 153 -1.89 12.49 13.43
C LEU A 153 -1.52 13.32 14.68
N SER A 154 -0.51 14.16 14.52
CA SER A 154 -0.10 15.16 15.50
C SER A 154 0.02 16.53 14.84
N ARG A 155 -0.40 17.61 15.53
CA ARG A 155 -0.26 18.99 15.05
C ARG A 155 1.18 19.49 15.10
N THR A 156 1.92 19.04 16.08
CA THR A 156 3.33 19.35 16.26
C THR A 156 4.15 18.09 16.06
N ARG A 157 5.43 18.23 15.76
CA ARG A 157 6.33 17.07 15.74
C ARG A 157 6.38 16.46 17.14
N PRO A 158 5.91 15.23 17.33
CA PRO A 158 5.92 14.63 18.65
C PRO A 158 7.33 14.17 19.05
N GLU A 159 7.59 14.18 20.36
CA GLU A 159 8.82 13.71 20.99
C GLU A 159 8.51 12.63 22.03
N GLY A 160 9.51 11.83 22.39
CA GLY A 160 9.36 10.81 23.45
C GLY A 160 8.44 9.64 23.07
N LEU A 161 8.30 9.35 21.78
CA LEU A 161 7.50 8.24 21.28
C LEU A 161 8.36 7.06 20.83
N SER A 162 7.80 5.86 20.94
CA SER A 162 8.41 4.64 20.39
C SER A 162 8.23 4.49 18.88
N ALA A 163 7.48 5.37 18.22
CA ALA A 163 7.32 5.37 16.77
C ALA A 163 8.51 6.08 16.11
N LEU A 164 9.16 5.40 15.17
CA LEU A 164 10.33 5.93 14.47
C LEU A 164 9.95 6.75 13.23
N ASN A 165 8.81 6.45 12.60
CA ASN A 165 8.40 7.09 11.36
C ASN A 165 7.49 8.27 11.65
N ILE A 166 8.02 9.48 11.45
CA ILE A 166 7.29 10.73 11.63
C ILE A 166 7.44 11.55 10.35
N LEU A 167 6.37 11.60 9.56
CA LEU A 167 6.34 12.30 8.27
C LEU A 167 5.60 13.63 8.44
N ALA A 168 6.27 14.73 8.21
CA ALA A 168 5.65 16.05 8.14
C ALA A 168 4.94 16.21 6.78
N GLY A 169 3.78 16.87 6.80
CA GLY A 169 3.04 17.13 5.57
C GLY A 169 1.96 18.20 5.77
N THR A 170 1.27 18.48 4.68
CA THR A 170 0.14 19.40 4.64
C THR A 170 -1.15 18.62 4.41
N VAL A 171 -2.19 18.92 5.16
CA VAL A 171 -3.51 18.31 4.97
C VAL A 171 -4.08 18.75 3.61
N GLY A 172 -4.17 17.82 2.67
CA GLY A 172 -4.75 18.06 1.35
C GLY A 172 -6.26 17.97 1.35
N GLU A 173 -6.80 17.02 2.14
CA GLU A 173 -8.24 16.77 2.20
C GLU A 173 -8.65 16.14 3.53
N VAL A 174 -9.87 16.47 3.97
CA VAL A 174 -10.53 15.82 5.12
C VAL A 174 -11.91 15.37 4.68
N ARG A 175 -12.16 14.07 4.73
CA ARG A 175 -13.47 13.48 4.40
C ARG A 175 -14.10 12.87 5.64
N ALA A 176 -15.24 13.40 6.04
CA ALA A 176 -16.08 12.83 7.09
C ALA A 176 -17.04 11.82 6.45
N GLY A 177 -17.10 10.60 7.01
CA GLY A 177 -18.13 9.62 6.65
C GLY A 177 -19.46 9.86 7.39
N GLY A 178 -20.46 9.03 7.14
CA GLY A 178 -21.74 9.05 7.88
C GLY A 178 -21.63 8.61 9.35
N GLY A 179 -20.48 8.10 9.78
CA GLY A 179 -20.18 7.64 11.14
C GLY A 179 -19.23 8.57 11.89
N PRO A 180 -18.66 8.09 13.03
CA PRO A 180 -17.77 8.89 13.88
C PRO A 180 -16.36 9.10 13.30
N GLY A 181 -16.03 8.44 12.18
CA GLY A 181 -14.71 8.50 11.54
C GLY A 181 -14.57 9.62 10.52
N ALA A 182 -13.32 10.02 10.29
CA ALA A 182 -12.89 10.85 9.19
C ALA A 182 -11.60 10.28 8.60
N ILE A 183 -11.42 10.40 7.29
CA ILE A 183 -10.17 10.16 6.60
C ILE A 183 -9.50 11.50 6.31
N VAL A 184 -8.25 11.61 6.66
CA VAL A 184 -7.40 12.76 6.39
C VAL A 184 -6.33 12.35 5.41
N ALA A 185 -6.24 13.02 4.28
CA ALA A 185 -5.14 12.89 3.34
C ALA A 185 -4.07 13.92 3.71
N LEU A 186 -2.86 13.45 3.97
CA LEU A 186 -1.70 14.27 4.28
C LEU A 186 -0.69 14.15 3.12
N ASP A 187 -0.42 15.25 2.44
CA ASP A 187 0.57 15.31 1.38
C ASP A 187 1.95 15.54 2.03
N THR A 188 2.83 14.54 1.93
CA THR A 188 4.18 14.54 2.50
C THR A 188 5.23 14.45 1.40
N ALA A 189 6.49 14.71 1.72
CA ALA A 189 7.58 14.49 0.77
C ALA A 189 7.74 13.01 0.37
N ALA A 190 7.33 12.08 1.25
CA ALA A 190 7.32 10.64 0.96
C ALA A 190 6.18 10.19 0.02
N GLY A 191 5.25 11.08 -0.28
CA GLY A 191 4.00 10.82 -0.99
C GLY A 191 2.79 11.09 -0.11
N ARG A 192 1.59 10.86 -0.65
CA ARG A 192 0.34 11.01 0.10
C ARG A 192 0.18 9.89 1.13
N VAL A 193 -0.13 10.25 2.37
CA VAL A 193 -0.43 9.33 3.46
C VAL A 193 -1.87 9.56 3.90
N LEU A 194 -2.61 8.49 4.18
CA LEU A 194 -3.96 8.56 4.71
C LEU A 194 -3.95 8.26 6.20
N ALA A 195 -4.72 9.01 6.98
CA ALA A 195 -4.97 8.73 8.38
C ALA A 195 -6.47 8.62 8.64
N ARG A 196 -6.88 7.55 9.32
CA ARG A 196 -8.25 7.36 9.79
C ARG A 196 -8.36 7.76 11.25
N ILE A 197 -8.99 8.89 11.52
CA ILE A 197 -9.17 9.43 12.87
C ILE A 197 -10.65 9.61 13.19
N THR A 198 -10.98 9.94 14.44
CA THR A 198 -12.34 10.34 14.78
C THR A 198 -12.61 11.78 14.35
N ARG A 199 -13.86 12.11 14.01
CA ARG A 199 -14.28 13.50 13.75
C ARG A 199 -14.01 14.40 14.95
N ARG A 200 -14.16 13.87 16.18
CA ARG A 200 -13.81 14.58 17.42
C ARG A 200 -12.31 14.92 17.47
N SER A 201 -11.43 13.98 17.09
CA SER A 201 -10.00 14.22 17.04
C SER A 201 -9.64 15.25 15.96
N ALA A 202 -10.26 15.15 14.77
CA ALA A 202 -10.04 16.13 13.71
C ALA A 202 -10.39 17.55 14.19
N PHE A 203 -11.55 17.71 14.82
CA PHE A 203 -11.99 19.00 15.39
C PHE A 203 -11.05 19.49 16.49
N ALA A 204 -10.73 18.64 17.46
CA ALA A 204 -9.89 19.03 18.62
C ALA A 204 -8.46 19.41 18.19
N LEU A 205 -7.94 18.80 17.13
CA LEU A 205 -6.62 19.10 16.57
C LEU A 205 -6.66 20.22 15.53
N GLY A 206 -7.82 20.75 15.17
CA GLY A 206 -7.96 21.73 14.10
C GLY A 206 -7.42 21.21 12.76
N ILE A 207 -7.73 19.94 12.43
CA ILE A 207 -7.29 19.32 11.17
C ILE A 207 -8.22 19.77 10.05
N GLU A 208 -7.73 20.68 9.24
CA GLU A 208 -8.41 21.25 8.08
C GLU A 208 -7.46 21.29 6.88
N LYS A 209 -8.00 21.42 5.66
CA LYS A 209 -7.20 21.55 4.44
C LYS A 209 -6.21 22.71 4.56
N GLY A 210 -4.96 22.49 4.17
CA GLY A 210 -3.87 23.45 4.21
C GLY A 210 -3.10 23.49 5.54
N VAL A 211 -3.56 22.78 6.54
CA VAL A 211 -2.93 22.74 7.87
C VAL A 211 -1.72 21.79 7.85
N THR A 212 -0.61 22.19 8.46
CA THR A 212 0.54 21.32 8.67
C THR A 212 0.28 20.33 9.81
N ALA A 213 0.60 19.07 9.57
CA ALA A 213 0.50 17.98 10.56
C ALA A 213 1.62 16.94 10.36
N HIS A 214 1.73 16.03 11.30
CA HIS A 214 2.71 14.94 11.28
C HIS A 214 1.97 13.61 11.32
N ALA A 215 2.27 12.73 10.35
CA ALA A 215 1.84 11.34 10.37
C ALA A 215 2.86 10.53 11.18
N VAL A 216 2.40 9.84 12.21
CA VAL A 216 3.20 9.01 13.10
C VAL A 216 2.83 7.55 12.85
N ILE A 217 3.82 6.73 12.49
CA ILE A 217 3.63 5.34 12.09
C ILE A 217 4.64 4.48 12.85
N LYS A 218 4.17 3.42 13.51
CA LYS A 218 5.06 2.44 14.12
C LYS A 218 5.71 1.58 13.05
N SER A 219 7.01 1.33 13.15
CA SER A 219 7.73 0.45 12.21
C SER A 219 7.13 -0.95 12.16
N VAL A 220 6.69 -1.47 13.29
CA VAL A 220 6.12 -2.83 13.42
C VAL A 220 4.65 -2.95 13.01
N SER A 221 3.96 -1.84 12.69
CA SER A 221 2.57 -1.90 12.26
C SER A 221 2.40 -2.20 10.76
N VAL A 222 3.46 -2.01 9.98
CA VAL A 222 3.44 -2.36 8.55
C VAL A 222 3.60 -3.87 8.41
N ALA A 223 2.54 -4.53 7.94
CA ALA A 223 2.55 -5.97 7.79
C ALA A 223 3.45 -6.42 6.62
N PRO A 224 4.08 -7.62 6.69
CA PRO A 224 4.87 -8.15 5.57
C PRO A 224 4.08 -8.24 4.25
N GLY A 225 2.79 -8.50 4.33
CA GLY A 225 1.87 -8.53 3.18
C GLY A 225 1.66 -7.16 2.50
N ASP A 226 1.92 -6.07 3.22
CA ASP A 226 1.83 -4.69 2.71
C ASP A 226 3.12 -4.21 2.02
N ILE A 227 4.13 -5.06 1.91
CA ILE A 227 5.42 -4.76 1.30
C ILE A 227 5.56 -5.56 0.00
N GLY A 228 5.75 -4.88 -1.10
CA GLY A 228 5.93 -5.47 -2.42
C GLY A 228 7.17 -4.97 -3.13
N THR A 229 7.58 -5.68 -4.18
CA THR A 229 8.66 -5.21 -5.06
C THR A 229 8.18 -4.00 -5.88
N GLY A 230 9.00 -2.97 -5.96
CA GLY A 230 8.79 -1.84 -6.86
C GLY A 230 9.43 -2.12 -8.22
N ARG A 231 8.81 -1.66 -9.29
CA ARG A 231 9.45 -1.69 -10.62
C ARG A 231 10.51 -0.59 -10.65
N PRO A 232 11.80 -0.90 -10.92
CA PRO A 232 12.77 0.17 -11.16
C PRO A 232 12.37 0.89 -12.46
N GLY A 233 12.13 2.19 -12.40
CA GLY A 233 12.10 3.04 -13.59
C GLY A 233 10.75 3.41 -14.20
N VAL A 234 9.66 3.48 -13.44
CA VAL A 234 8.51 4.30 -13.86
C VAL A 234 8.52 5.56 -12.98
N THR A 235 9.41 6.47 -13.33
CA THR A 235 9.20 7.87 -13.00
C THR A 235 8.08 8.33 -13.92
N GLU A 236 6.90 8.53 -13.37
CA GLU A 236 5.79 9.13 -14.11
C GLU A 236 6.19 10.55 -14.50
N ALA A 237 6.21 10.79 -15.82
CA ALA A 237 6.31 12.11 -16.41
C ALA A 237 4.97 12.82 -16.31
#